data_0c065f82bca5d7161abfe64c71dc1c04
#
_entry.id   0c065f82bca5d7161abfe64c71dc1c04
#
_cell.length_a   1.000
_cell.length_b   1.000
_cell.length_c   1.000
_cell.angle_alpha   90.00
_cell.angle_beta   90.00
_cell.angle_gamma   90.00
#
_symmetry.space_group_name_H-M   'P 1'
#
loop_
_entity.id
_entity.type
_entity.pdbx_description
1 polymer ?
#
loop_
_entity_poly.entity_id
_entity_poly.type
_entity_poly.pdbx_seq_one_letter_code
_entity_poly.pdbx_strand_id
1 'polypeptide(L)'
;MTDATAPVSENAPAPFADVPQVDAETPVRVRFAPSPTGTPHVGLIRTVLFNWGWARHTGGTLVFRIEDTDAKRDSEESYQQLLEAMRWLGIDWDEGVEVGGPHEPYRQSQRGQIYADVIEKLKAGGHIYPSYSSPEETEARHRAAGRD
;
A
#
# COMPACT_ATOMS: atom_id res chain seq x y z
N MET A 1 -4.53 48.71 7.55
CA MET A 1 -4.84 47.28 7.32
C MET A 1 -5.44 47.22 5.92
N THR A 2 -4.62 46.96 4.95
CA THR A 2 -5.01 46.84 3.54
C THR A 2 -4.95 45.36 3.19
N ASP A 3 -6.13 44.84 2.92
CA ASP A 3 -6.37 43.48 2.40
C ASP A 3 -5.79 43.38 0.98
N ALA A 4 -4.69 42.66 0.81
CA ALA A 4 -4.05 42.41 -0.47
C ALA A 4 -4.41 41.01 -0.98
N THR A 5 -5.68 40.86 -1.37
CA THR A 5 -6.10 39.70 -2.15
C THR A 5 -5.64 39.92 -3.60
N ALA A 6 -4.52 39.33 -4.00
CA ALA A 6 -4.10 39.36 -5.39
C ALA A 6 -5.15 38.64 -6.26
N PRO A 7 -5.53 39.19 -7.44
CA PRO A 7 -6.48 38.54 -8.32
C PRO A 7 -5.88 37.20 -8.84
N VAL A 8 -6.60 36.11 -8.66
CA VAL A 8 -6.31 34.83 -9.27
C VAL A 8 -6.46 35.01 -10.78
N SER A 9 -5.40 34.71 -11.53
CA SER A 9 -5.39 34.75 -13.01
C SER A 9 -6.46 33.80 -13.54
N GLU A 10 -7.46 34.30 -14.27
CA GLU A 10 -8.52 33.53 -14.92
C GLU A 10 -8.02 32.54 -15.97
N ASN A 11 -6.72 32.56 -16.33
CA ASN A 11 -6.09 31.69 -17.34
C ASN A 11 -5.09 30.67 -16.76
N ALA A 12 -5.08 30.45 -15.46
CA ALA A 12 -4.30 29.32 -14.94
C ALA A 12 -5.01 28.01 -15.32
N PRO A 13 -4.32 27.06 -15.98
CA PRO A 13 -4.91 25.76 -16.26
C PRO A 13 -5.39 25.16 -14.93
N ALA A 14 -6.58 24.57 -14.94
CA ALA A 14 -7.11 23.91 -13.76
C ALA A 14 -6.04 22.91 -13.25
N PRO A 15 -5.67 22.94 -11.96
CA PRO A 15 -4.52 22.20 -11.43
C PRO A 15 -4.62 20.67 -11.59
N PHE A 16 -5.71 20.18 -12.16
CA PHE A 16 -5.99 18.76 -12.37
C PHE A 16 -6.48 18.43 -13.79
N ALA A 17 -6.21 19.31 -14.79
CA ALA A 17 -6.66 19.10 -16.17
C ALA A 17 -6.10 17.80 -16.80
N ASP A 18 -4.93 17.34 -16.35
CA ASP A 18 -4.25 16.15 -16.86
C ASP A 18 -4.45 14.89 -16.00
N VAL A 19 -5.28 14.96 -14.96
CA VAL A 19 -5.59 13.75 -14.18
C VAL A 19 -6.50 12.85 -15.00
N PRO A 20 -6.13 11.57 -15.23
CA PRO A 20 -7.00 10.63 -15.93
C PRO A 20 -8.38 10.61 -15.26
N GLN A 21 -9.41 10.87 -16.03
CA GLN A 21 -10.78 10.75 -15.53
C GLN A 21 -11.05 9.27 -15.29
N VAL A 22 -11.40 8.93 -14.06
CA VAL A 22 -11.86 7.57 -13.74
C VAL A 22 -13.23 7.41 -14.38
N ASP A 23 -13.38 6.34 -15.17
CA ASP A 23 -14.68 5.95 -15.68
C ASP A 23 -15.65 5.76 -14.49
N ALA A 24 -16.77 6.47 -14.52
CA ALA A 24 -17.75 6.43 -13.44
C ALA A 24 -18.33 5.04 -13.20
N GLU A 25 -18.19 4.12 -14.15
CA GLU A 25 -18.65 2.73 -14.06
C GLU A 25 -17.61 1.79 -13.42
N THR A 26 -16.33 2.20 -13.33
CA THR A 26 -15.28 1.38 -12.71
C THR A 26 -15.15 1.67 -11.22
N PRO A 27 -15.49 0.72 -10.33
CA PRO A 27 -15.33 0.92 -8.89
C PRO A 27 -13.87 1.17 -8.53
N VAL A 28 -13.59 2.32 -7.95
CA VAL A 28 -12.24 2.64 -7.46
C VAL A 28 -11.96 1.83 -6.21
N ARG A 29 -10.85 1.11 -6.22
CA ARG A 29 -10.37 0.32 -5.09
C ARG A 29 -8.88 0.57 -4.91
N VAL A 30 -8.52 1.20 -3.81
CA VAL A 30 -7.14 1.54 -3.47
C VAL A 30 -6.68 0.79 -2.23
N ARG A 31 -5.39 0.66 -2.06
CA ARG A 31 -4.81 -0.11 -0.96
C ARG A 31 -3.70 0.65 -0.26
N PHE A 32 -3.81 0.70 1.05
CA PHE A 32 -2.72 1.04 1.95
C PHE A 32 -2.17 -0.25 2.57
N ALA A 33 -0.87 -0.50 2.40
CA ALA A 33 -0.25 -1.77 2.76
C ALA A 33 1.09 -1.56 3.47
N PRO A 34 1.08 -1.02 4.70
CA PRO A 34 2.30 -0.79 5.47
C PRO A 34 2.84 -2.08 6.09
N SER A 35 4.17 -2.10 6.30
CA SER A 35 4.81 -3.05 7.21
C SER A 35 4.93 -2.40 8.59
N PRO A 36 4.59 -3.11 9.69
CA PRO A 36 4.64 -2.57 11.06
C PRO A 36 6.08 -2.64 11.63
N THR A 37 7.02 -1.91 11.01
CA THR A 37 8.47 -1.98 11.27
C THR A 37 8.99 -0.80 12.07
N GLY A 38 8.25 -0.30 13.04
CA GLY A 38 8.61 0.84 13.88
C GLY A 38 7.55 1.92 13.92
N THR A 39 7.92 3.08 14.47
CA THR A 39 6.98 4.20 14.62
C THR A 39 6.54 4.75 13.25
N PRO A 40 5.23 5.00 13.06
CA PRO A 40 4.74 5.63 11.85
C PRO A 40 5.44 6.96 11.56
N HIS A 41 5.90 7.15 10.33
CA HIS A 41 6.57 8.37 9.90
C HIS A 41 5.76 9.10 8.82
N VAL A 42 6.09 10.36 8.59
CA VAL A 42 5.36 11.26 7.69
C VAL A 42 5.21 10.70 6.26
N GLY A 43 6.20 9.97 5.76
CA GLY A 43 6.13 9.34 4.43
C GLY A 43 5.04 8.28 4.33
N LEU A 44 4.86 7.47 5.38
CA LEU A 44 3.81 6.48 5.49
C LEU A 44 2.43 7.16 5.58
N ILE A 45 2.31 8.18 6.43
CA ILE A 45 1.07 8.98 6.58
C ILE A 45 0.71 9.67 5.26
N ARG A 46 1.68 10.24 4.55
CA ARG A 46 1.45 10.82 3.21
C ARG A 46 0.83 9.78 2.27
N THR A 47 1.36 8.58 2.25
CA THR A 47 0.86 7.51 1.36
C THR A 47 -0.58 7.15 1.66
N VAL A 48 -0.96 6.98 2.93
CA VAL A 48 -2.36 6.68 3.27
C VAL A 48 -3.29 7.85 2.96
N LEU A 49 -2.88 9.09 3.20
CA LEU A 49 -3.70 10.27 2.90
C LEU A 49 -4.06 10.37 1.41
N PHE A 50 -3.14 10.08 0.49
CA PHE A 50 -3.44 10.05 -0.94
C PHE A 50 -4.44 8.95 -1.30
N ASN A 51 -4.27 7.75 -0.76
CA ASN A 51 -5.20 6.64 -0.99
C ASN A 51 -6.58 6.94 -0.40
N TRP A 52 -6.62 7.41 0.84
CA TRP A 52 -7.85 7.78 1.52
C TRP A 52 -8.59 8.89 0.81
N GLY A 53 -7.90 10.00 0.49
CA GLY A 53 -8.48 11.13 -0.22
C GLY A 53 -9.05 10.74 -1.58
N TRP A 54 -8.33 9.89 -2.33
CA TRP A 54 -8.81 9.38 -3.61
C TRP A 54 -10.04 8.48 -3.45
N ALA A 55 -10.02 7.53 -2.51
CA ALA A 55 -11.18 6.70 -2.23
C ALA A 55 -12.42 7.54 -1.83
N ARG A 56 -12.24 8.51 -0.93
CA ARG A 56 -13.35 9.37 -0.48
C ARG A 56 -13.85 10.30 -1.60
N HIS A 57 -12.96 10.83 -2.43
CA HIS A 57 -13.32 11.68 -3.57
C HIS A 57 -14.14 10.93 -4.63
N THR A 58 -13.81 9.67 -4.87
CA THR A 58 -14.45 8.85 -5.93
C THR A 58 -15.60 7.98 -5.43
N GLY A 59 -15.90 7.99 -4.14
CA GLY A 59 -16.83 7.02 -3.54
C GLY A 59 -16.32 5.58 -3.59
N GLY A 60 -15.01 5.41 -3.68
CA GLY A 60 -14.33 4.12 -3.78
C GLY A 60 -14.05 3.45 -2.44
N THR A 61 -13.36 2.33 -2.48
CA THR A 61 -13.00 1.50 -1.32
C THR A 61 -11.52 1.69 -0.95
N LEU A 62 -11.23 2.00 0.30
CA LEU A 62 -9.89 1.92 0.88
C LEU A 62 -9.70 0.58 1.59
N VAL A 63 -8.72 -0.19 1.12
CA VAL A 63 -8.31 -1.46 1.75
C VAL A 63 -7.09 -1.21 2.63
N PHE A 64 -7.16 -1.60 3.89
CA PHE A 64 -6.02 -1.55 4.82
C PHE A 64 -5.50 -2.95 5.11
N ARG A 65 -4.35 -3.28 4.55
CA ARG A 65 -3.68 -4.57 4.71
C ARG A 65 -2.32 -4.40 5.36
N ILE A 66 -2.03 -5.21 6.36
CA ILE A 66 -0.72 -5.23 7.03
C ILE A 66 0.21 -6.23 6.33
N GLU A 67 1.41 -5.77 5.97
CA GLU A 67 2.44 -6.61 5.36
C GLU A 67 3.52 -6.94 6.40
N ASP A 68 3.19 -7.86 7.30
CA ASP A 68 3.95 -8.29 8.48
C ASP A 68 4.73 -9.59 8.22
N THR A 69 5.59 -9.60 7.22
CA THR A 69 6.41 -10.76 6.86
C THR A 69 7.87 -10.65 7.29
N ASP A 70 8.30 -9.50 7.79
CA ASP A 70 9.64 -9.30 8.34
C ASP A 70 9.67 -9.57 9.85
N ALA A 71 9.70 -10.83 10.23
CA ALA A 71 9.66 -11.25 11.63
C ALA A 71 10.79 -10.67 12.53
N LYS A 72 11.80 -10.04 11.94
CA LYS A 72 12.88 -9.38 12.69
C LYS A 72 12.57 -7.94 13.05
N ARG A 73 11.78 -7.25 12.25
CA ARG A 73 11.48 -5.82 12.37
C ARG A 73 10.02 -5.53 12.70
N ASP A 74 9.12 -6.46 12.34
CA ASP A 74 7.70 -6.31 12.61
C ASP A 74 7.41 -6.54 14.10
N SER A 75 6.55 -5.71 14.67
CA SER A 75 6.12 -5.86 16.07
C SER A 75 4.65 -5.52 16.24
N GLU A 76 4.02 -6.13 17.23
CA GLU A 76 2.63 -5.82 17.59
C GLU A 76 2.50 -4.38 18.12
N GLU A 77 3.52 -3.88 18.80
CA GLU A 77 3.57 -2.49 19.28
C GLU A 77 3.51 -1.51 18.09
N SER A 78 4.34 -1.74 17.05
CA SER A 78 4.33 -0.90 15.85
C SER A 78 3.00 -0.98 15.11
N TYR A 79 2.34 -2.15 15.10
CA TYR A 79 1.00 -2.30 14.55
C TYR A 79 -0.02 -1.45 15.31
N GLN A 80 -0.01 -1.49 16.64
CA GLN A 80 -0.93 -0.69 17.46
C GLN A 80 -0.68 0.82 17.30
N GLN A 81 0.57 1.26 17.26
CA GLN A 81 0.93 2.65 17.00
C GLN A 81 0.41 3.13 15.63
N LEU A 82 0.45 2.26 14.63
CA LEU A 82 -0.09 2.55 13.31
C LEU A 82 -1.61 2.75 13.34
N LEU A 83 -2.35 1.86 14.01
CA LEU A 83 -3.79 1.98 14.19
C LEU A 83 -4.17 3.27 14.95
N GLU A 84 -3.44 3.59 16.01
CA GLU A 84 -3.64 4.82 16.78
C GLU A 84 -3.40 6.07 15.93
N ALA A 85 -2.34 6.08 15.11
CA ALA A 85 -2.06 7.18 14.19
C ALA A 85 -3.18 7.37 13.15
N MET A 86 -3.70 6.27 12.59
CA MET A 86 -4.83 6.32 11.65
C MET A 86 -6.08 6.92 12.30
N ARG A 87 -6.43 6.45 13.49
CA ARG A 87 -7.59 6.96 14.26
C ARG A 87 -7.42 8.43 14.67
N TRP A 88 -6.22 8.81 15.11
CA TRP A 88 -5.92 10.20 15.49
C TRP A 88 -6.06 11.16 14.32
N LEU A 89 -5.69 10.71 13.11
CA LEU A 89 -5.83 11.49 11.87
C LEU A 89 -7.27 11.48 11.31
N GLY A 90 -8.17 10.70 11.90
CA GLY A 90 -9.53 10.55 11.38
C GLY A 90 -9.61 9.77 10.07
N ILE A 91 -8.60 8.93 9.79
CA ILE A 91 -8.55 8.09 8.59
C ILE A 91 -9.28 6.77 8.89
N ASP A 92 -10.40 6.58 8.25
CA ASP A 92 -11.19 5.35 8.24
C ASP A 92 -10.90 4.51 6.98
N TRP A 93 -11.20 3.22 7.04
CA TRP A 93 -11.06 2.29 5.91
C TRP A 93 -12.26 1.37 5.81
N ASP A 94 -12.56 0.91 4.60
CA ASP A 94 -13.79 0.18 4.28
C ASP A 94 -13.60 -1.32 4.34
N GLU A 95 -12.37 -1.79 4.14
CA GLU A 95 -11.98 -3.20 4.15
C GLU A 95 -10.58 -3.35 4.72
N GLY A 96 -10.33 -4.43 5.44
CA GLY A 96 -8.99 -4.66 5.97
C GLY A 96 -8.94 -5.12 7.41
N VAL A 97 -7.81 -4.90 8.07
CA VAL A 97 -7.66 -5.22 9.50
C VAL A 97 -8.72 -4.50 10.32
N GLU A 98 -9.21 -5.16 11.36
CA GLU A 98 -10.27 -4.75 12.29
C GLU A 98 -11.69 -4.64 11.71
N VAL A 99 -11.86 -4.31 10.44
CA VAL A 99 -13.19 -4.19 9.81
C VAL A 99 -13.58 -5.43 9.00
N GLY A 100 -12.59 -6.26 8.62
CA GLY A 100 -12.84 -7.46 7.84
C GLY A 100 -13.07 -7.17 6.36
N GLY A 101 -13.68 -8.12 5.66
CA GLY A 101 -14.06 -8.00 4.26
C GLY A 101 -13.94 -9.31 3.47
N PRO A 102 -14.22 -9.28 2.15
CA PRO A 102 -14.33 -10.49 1.33
C PRO A 102 -13.01 -11.19 1.01
N HIS A 103 -11.86 -10.58 1.33
CA HIS A 103 -10.54 -11.07 0.96
C HIS A 103 -9.63 -11.37 2.16
N GLU A 104 -10.21 -11.70 3.30
CA GLU A 104 -9.48 -12.08 4.51
C GLU A 104 -8.50 -13.24 4.29
N PRO A 105 -7.48 -13.35 5.14
CA PRO A 105 -7.03 -12.42 6.18
C PRO A 105 -6.27 -11.21 5.63
N TYR A 106 -6.31 -10.07 6.35
CA TYR A 106 -5.65 -8.83 5.96
C TYR A 106 -4.31 -8.58 6.63
N ARG A 107 -3.83 -9.51 7.42
CA ARG A 107 -2.41 -9.63 7.82
C ARG A 107 -1.72 -10.61 6.88
N GLN A 108 -0.63 -10.20 6.26
CA GLN A 108 0.07 -11.02 5.27
C GLN A 108 0.62 -12.31 5.88
N SER A 109 1.13 -12.26 7.10
CA SER A 109 1.62 -13.43 7.85
C SER A 109 0.58 -14.55 8.02
N GLN A 110 -0.70 -14.21 8.01
CA GLN A 110 -1.81 -15.15 8.14
C GLN A 110 -2.25 -15.80 6.82
N ARG A 111 -1.64 -15.44 5.68
CA ARG A 111 -2.02 -15.89 4.34
C ARG A 111 -1.23 -17.11 3.84
N GLY A 112 -0.51 -17.80 4.72
CA GLY A 112 0.39 -18.90 4.34
C GLY A 112 -0.27 -19.98 3.50
N GLN A 113 -1.50 -20.41 3.84
CA GLN A 113 -2.22 -21.42 3.07
C GLN A 113 -2.58 -20.93 1.65
N ILE A 114 -3.02 -19.70 1.52
CA ILE A 114 -3.34 -19.10 0.20
C ILE A 114 -2.10 -19.07 -0.68
N TYR A 115 -0.94 -18.72 -0.11
CA TYR A 115 0.33 -18.71 -0.87
C TYR A 115 0.78 -20.11 -1.25
N ALA A 116 0.63 -21.10 -0.36
CA ALA A 116 0.93 -22.48 -0.67
C ALA A 116 0.11 -23.00 -1.86
N ASP A 117 -1.21 -22.75 -1.85
CA ASP A 117 -2.12 -23.14 -2.93
C ASP A 117 -1.76 -22.48 -4.27
N VAL A 118 -1.38 -21.19 -4.24
CA VAL A 118 -0.95 -20.47 -5.44
C VAL A 118 0.40 -21.00 -5.96
N ILE A 119 1.36 -21.28 -5.07
CA ILE A 119 2.65 -21.88 -5.42
C ILE A 119 2.46 -23.21 -6.13
N GLU A 120 1.59 -24.09 -5.64
CA GLU A 120 1.32 -25.37 -6.31
C GLU A 120 0.72 -25.19 -7.71
N LYS A 121 -0.19 -24.23 -7.89
CA LYS A 121 -0.73 -23.87 -9.21
C LYS A 121 0.35 -23.36 -10.17
N LEU A 122 1.25 -22.51 -9.67
CA LEU A 122 2.36 -21.97 -10.46
C LEU A 122 3.38 -23.05 -10.84
N LYS A 123 3.67 -24.00 -9.93
CA LYS A 123 4.51 -25.17 -10.24
C LYS A 123 3.87 -26.04 -11.32
N ALA A 124 2.60 -26.39 -11.17
CA ALA A 124 1.86 -27.21 -12.12
C ALA A 124 1.80 -26.54 -13.52
N GLY A 125 1.75 -25.21 -13.57
CA GLY A 125 1.79 -24.44 -14.82
C GLY A 125 3.18 -24.23 -15.41
N GLY A 126 4.25 -24.67 -14.74
CA GLY A 126 5.64 -24.45 -15.19
C GLY A 126 6.12 -23.01 -15.09
N HIS A 127 5.45 -22.17 -14.30
CA HIS A 127 5.78 -20.75 -14.17
C HIS A 127 6.87 -20.45 -13.13
N ILE A 128 7.18 -21.43 -12.26
CA ILE A 128 8.21 -21.30 -11.23
C ILE A 128 9.05 -22.57 -11.14
N TYR A 129 10.28 -22.40 -10.67
CA TYR A 129 11.23 -23.49 -10.43
C TYR A 129 11.98 -23.26 -9.11
N PRO A 130 12.48 -24.31 -8.44
CA PRO A 130 13.31 -24.18 -7.25
C PRO A 130 14.63 -23.49 -7.59
N SER A 131 15.03 -22.51 -6.78
CA SER A 131 16.37 -21.90 -6.83
C SER A 131 17.10 -22.16 -5.52
N TYR A 132 18.33 -22.66 -5.62
CA TYR A 132 19.18 -23.01 -4.48
C TYR A 132 20.37 -22.05 -4.34
N SER A 133 20.35 -20.92 -5.06
CA SER A 133 21.40 -19.91 -4.97
C SER A 133 21.34 -19.17 -3.65
N SER A 134 22.49 -18.99 -3.01
CA SER A 134 22.59 -18.13 -1.84
C SER A 134 22.46 -16.63 -2.24
N PRO A 135 22.15 -15.73 -1.28
CA PRO A 135 22.18 -14.29 -1.52
C PRO A 135 23.52 -13.81 -2.08
N GLU A 136 24.63 -14.31 -1.54
CA GLU A 136 26.00 -13.97 -1.94
C GLU A 136 26.30 -14.39 -3.39
N GLU A 137 25.88 -15.60 -3.77
CA GLU A 137 26.02 -16.08 -5.15
C GLU A 137 25.17 -15.24 -6.13
N THR A 138 23.98 -14.84 -5.70
CA THR A 138 23.10 -13.99 -6.49
C THR A 138 23.72 -12.62 -6.69
N GLU A 139 24.24 -12.00 -5.64
CA GLU A 139 24.91 -10.72 -5.69
C GLU A 139 26.19 -10.77 -6.55
N ALA A 140 26.97 -11.83 -6.42
CA ALA A 140 28.17 -12.03 -7.26
C ALA A 140 27.82 -12.11 -8.75
N ARG A 141 26.72 -12.79 -9.10
CA ARG A 141 26.22 -12.87 -10.49
C ARG A 141 25.73 -11.50 -10.99
N HIS A 142 25.04 -10.71 -10.15
CA HIS A 142 24.61 -9.37 -10.52
C HIS A 142 25.80 -8.47 -10.81
N ARG A 143 26.81 -8.43 -9.93
CA ARG A 143 28.04 -7.69 -10.15
C ARG A 143 28.76 -8.11 -11.43
N ALA A 144 28.90 -9.42 -11.68
CA ALA A 144 29.55 -9.94 -12.89
C ALA A 144 28.78 -9.55 -14.17
N ALA A 145 27.47 -9.33 -14.08
CA ALA A 145 26.63 -8.91 -15.19
C ALA A 145 26.48 -7.36 -15.30
N GLY A 146 27.22 -6.58 -14.48
CA GLY A 146 27.12 -5.10 -14.44
C GLY A 146 25.74 -4.60 -13.99
N ARG A 147 25.08 -5.33 -13.13
CA ARG A 147 23.79 -4.98 -12.52
C ARG A 147 24.03 -4.67 -11.05
N ASP A 148 24.30 -3.42 -10.75
CA ASP A 148 24.42 -2.92 -9.37
C ASP A 148 23.06 -2.46 -8.84
#